data_fa0c06a5f600a6ce48864b1dd13ea181
#
_entry.id   fa0c06a5f600a6ce48864b1dd13ea181
#
_cell.length_a   1.000
_cell.length_b   1.000
_cell.length_c   1.000
_cell.angle_alpha   90.00
_cell.angle_beta   90.00
_cell.angle_gamma   90.00
#
_symmetry.space_group_name_H-M   'P 1'
#
loop_
_entity.id
_entity.type
_entity.pdbx_description
1 polymer ?
#
loop_
_entity_poly.entity_id
_entity_poly.type
_entity_poly.pdbx_seq_one_letter_code
_entity_poly.pdbx_strand_id
1 'polypeptide(L)'
;MRAGLAAPLVAGLLLLPTACGSGSSSEAGQDPDSGGFSAAADTNTCVKDATTATSTPDGYPTDFPFPDGTVVFNIEDRGADGVIATGVTATPFDDVLAAMNAAKKAGYQVTSGETEEDDAEANWTGNGFTGRWAIKKSATCPGETVVQLLSKRTG
;
A
#
# COMPACT_ATOMS: atom_id res chain seq x y z
N MET A 1 -2.30 -81.16 22.96
CA MET A 1 -0.91 -81.08 23.43
C MET A 1 -0.34 -79.74 23.03
N ARG A 2 -0.22 -78.87 24.02
CA ARG A 2 1.00 -78.17 24.43
C ARG A 2 1.69 -77.42 23.31
N ALA A 3 2.03 -76.24 23.33
CA ALA A 3 2.40 -75.15 24.26
C ALA A 3 2.76 -74.00 23.33
N GLY A 4 2.53 -72.74 23.49
CA GLY A 4 2.92 -71.82 24.52
C GLY A 4 4.28 -71.19 24.17
N LEU A 5 4.29 -69.88 24.01
CA LEU A 5 5.33 -68.91 24.38
C LEU A 5 5.03 -67.58 23.62
N ALA A 6 4.51 -66.59 24.22
CA ALA A 6 5.18 -65.56 25.05
C ALA A 6 5.86 -64.46 24.17
N ALA A 7 5.34 -63.29 24.35
CA ALA A 7 5.72 -61.97 23.77
C ALA A 7 7.15 -61.54 24.12
N PRO A 8 7.64 -60.46 23.53
CA PRO A 8 7.53 -59.21 24.24
C PRO A 8 7.11 -58.00 23.39
N LEU A 9 6.34 -57.15 24.05
CA LEU A 9 6.07 -55.75 23.72
C LEU A 9 7.37 -54.95 23.69
N VAL A 10 7.60 -54.30 22.58
CA VAL A 10 8.52 -53.15 22.54
C VAL A 10 7.66 -51.90 22.33
N ALA A 11 7.50 -51.19 23.41
CA ALA A 11 6.89 -49.84 23.41
C ALA A 11 7.89 -48.85 22.77
N GLY A 12 7.69 -48.54 21.49
CA GLY A 12 8.36 -47.46 20.83
C GLY A 12 7.61 -46.14 21.11
N LEU A 13 8.14 -45.35 21.99
CA LEU A 13 7.69 -44.00 22.26
C LEU A 13 8.08 -43.10 21.09
N LEU A 14 7.16 -42.89 20.15
CA LEU A 14 7.31 -41.90 19.08
C LEU A 14 7.02 -40.52 19.68
N LEU A 15 8.07 -39.79 20.00
CA LEU A 15 8.01 -38.36 20.22
C LEU A 15 7.67 -37.67 18.90
N LEU A 16 6.43 -37.23 18.75
CA LEU A 16 6.02 -36.32 17.70
C LEU A 16 6.51 -34.91 18.05
N PRO A 17 7.29 -34.25 17.22
CA PRO A 17 7.52 -32.82 17.38
C PRO A 17 6.21 -32.09 17.04
N THR A 18 5.63 -31.43 18.01
CA THR A 18 4.61 -30.40 17.80
C THR A 18 5.24 -29.25 17.01
N ALA A 19 5.11 -29.29 15.71
CA ALA A 19 5.35 -28.12 14.88
C ALA A 19 4.21 -27.14 15.17
N CYS A 20 4.47 -26.11 15.96
CA CYS A 20 3.63 -24.93 16.04
C CYS A 20 3.48 -24.38 14.64
N GLY A 21 2.26 -24.47 14.14
CA GLY A 21 1.88 -23.97 12.84
C GLY A 21 2.15 -22.47 12.76
N SER A 22 2.96 -22.15 11.83
CA SER A 22 3.19 -20.84 11.30
C SER A 22 1.86 -20.23 10.90
N GLY A 23 1.56 -19.07 11.45
CA GLY A 23 0.55 -18.20 10.90
C GLY A 23 0.85 -17.97 9.43
N SER A 24 -0.11 -18.25 8.59
CA SER A 24 -0.10 -17.81 7.20
C SER A 24 -0.14 -16.29 7.21
N SER A 25 1.02 -15.69 7.17
CA SER A 25 1.16 -14.34 6.65
C SER A 25 0.85 -14.48 5.16
N SER A 26 -0.29 -13.97 4.74
CA SER A 26 -0.54 -13.69 3.34
C SER A 26 0.56 -12.71 2.93
N GLU A 27 1.59 -13.21 2.26
CA GLU A 27 2.50 -12.37 1.51
C GLU A 27 1.69 -11.81 0.35
N ALA A 28 1.10 -10.62 0.58
CA ALA A 28 0.73 -9.75 -0.51
C ALA A 28 1.98 -9.59 -1.36
N GLY A 29 1.89 -9.95 -2.63
CA GLY A 29 2.99 -9.88 -3.57
C GLY A 29 3.56 -8.47 -3.57
N GLN A 30 4.66 -8.27 -2.88
CA GLN A 30 5.44 -7.06 -2.97
C GLN A 30 6.03 -7.02 -4.37
N ASP A 31 5.53 -6.10 -5.18
CA ASP A 31 6.17 -5.76 -6.43
C ASP A 31 7.57 -5.23 -6.07
N PRO A 32 8.68 -5.87 -6.49
CA PRO A 32 10.02 -5.51 -6.06
C PRO A 32 10.44 -4.10 -6.50
N ASP A 33 9.64 -3.44 -7.33
CA ASP A 33 9.91 -2.12 -7.88
C ASP A 33 9.20 -0.97 -7.11
N SER A 34 8.39 -1.29 -6.11
CA SER A 34 7.58 -0.28 -5.40
C SER A 34 8.26 0.37 -4.18
N GLY A 35 9.56 0.13 -3.96
CA GLY A 35 10.32 0.80 -2.89
C GLY A 35 9.74 0.64 -1.47
N GLY A 36 8.99 -0.44 -1.22
CA GLY A 36 8.35 -0.69 0.07
C GLY A 36 7.07 0.11 0.33
N PHE A 37 6.53 0.80 -0.68
CA PHE A 37 5.26 1.50 -0.62
C PHE A 37 4.13 0.51 -0.97
N SER A 38 3.45 -0.03 0.03
CA SER A 38 2.42 -1.05 -0.15
C SER A 38 1.01 -0.59 0.20
N ALA A 39 0.87 0.49 0.98
CA ALA A 39 -0.42 1.08 1.35
C ALA A 39 -0.22 2.52 1.79
N ALA A 40 -1.28 3.33 1.79
CA ALA A 40 -1.21 4.65 2.38
C ALA A 40 -0.93 4.56 3.88
N ALA A 41 0.11 5.25 4.35
CA ALA A 41 0.41 5.33 5.77
C ALA A 41 -0.66 6.15 6.50
N ASP A 42 -0.98 5.76 7.73
CA ASP A 42 -1.79 6.62 8.58
C ASP A 42 -1.08 7.96 8.84
N THR A 43 -1.84 9.04 8.84
CA THR A 43 -1.37 10.36 9.21
C THR A 43 -2.26 10.95 10.30
N ASN A 44 -1.67 11.75 11.18
CA ASN A 44 -2.41 12.54 12.17
C ASN A 44 -2.78 13.93 11.64
N THR A 45 -2.49 14.23 10.38
CA THR A 45 -2.75 15.51 9.75
C THR A 45 -4.15 15.51 9.14
N CYS A 46 -5.01 16.41 9.62
CA CYS A 46 -6.34 16.66 9.04
C CYS A 46 -6.24 17.81 8.02
N VAL A 47 -7.20 17.90 7.11
CA VAL A 47 -7.27 18.96 6.10
C VAL A 47 -7.18 20.35 6.71
N LYS A 48 -7.85 20.59 7.84
CA LYS A 48 -7.85 21.88 8.55
C LYS A 48 -6.47 22.31 9.09
N ASP A 49 -5.57 21.33 9.31
CA ASP A 49 -4.24 21.54 9.90
C ASP A 49 -3.14 21.38 8.83
N ALA A 50 -3.50 20.90 7.64
CA ALA A 50 -2.55 20.66 6.57
C ALA A 50 -2.08 21.97 5.93
N THR A 51 -0.78 22.07 5.69
CA THR A 51 -0.17 23.18 4.95
C THR A 51 0.51 22.63 3.72
N THR A 52 0.24 23.20 2.56
CA THR A 52 0.82 22.74 1.28
C THR A 52 2.34 22.74 1.34
N ALA A 53 2.94 21.62 0.95
CA ALA A 53 4.38 21.48 0.80
C ALA A 53 4.90 22.44 -0.29
N THR A 54 6.06 23.04 -0.03
CA THR A 54 6.67 24.02 -0.95
C THR A 54 7.81 23.45 -1.78
N SER A 55 8.28 22.24 -1.46
CA SER A 55 9.35 21.56 -2.21
C SER A 55 8.75 20.66 -3.30
N THR A 56 9.30 20.74 -4.50
CA THR A 56 8.92 19.91 -5.65
C THR A 56 10.18 19.31 -6.29
N PRO A 57 10.68 18.18 -5.74
CA PRO A 57 11.84 17.51 -6.34
C PRO A 57 11.55 16.98 -7.75
N ASP A 58 12.60 16.76 -8.54
CA ASP A 58 12.52 16.39 -9.96
C ASP A 58 11.70 15.12 -10.23
N GLY A 59 11.65 14.21 -9.27
CA GLY A 59 10.86 12.97 -9.36
C GLY A 59 9.35 13.15 -9.09
N TYR A 60 8.90 14.38 -8.76
CA TYR A 60 7.51 14.67 -8.45
C TYR A 60 6.74 15.18 -9.68
N PRO A 61 5.66 14.49 -10.12
CA PRO A 61 4.83 14.97 -11.23
C PRO A 61 3.89 16.08 -10.75
N THR A 62 4.24 17.34 -11.04
CA THR A 62 3.47 18.52 -10.57
C THR A 62 2.09 18.64 -11.19
N ASP A 63 1.81 17.93 -12.28
CA ASP A 63 0.55 17.87 -13.00
C ASP A 63 -0.27 16.59 -12.70
N PHE A 64 0.14 15.80 -11.69
CA PHE A 64 -0.65 14.63 -11.30
C PHE A 64 -2.04 15.07 -10.82
N PRO A 65 -3.14 14.47 -11.33
CA PRO A 65 -4.49 14.93 -11.10
C PRO A 65 -5.03 14.43 -9.75
N PHE A 66 -4.53 14.98 -8.67
CA PHE A 66 -5.12 14.73 -7.36
C PHE A 66 -6.60 15.15 -7.33
N PRO A 67 -7.44 14.49 -6.51
CA PRO A 67 -8.80 14.95 -6.27
C PRO A 67 -8.86 16.40 -5.83
N ASP A 68 -9.90 17.12 -6.25
CA ASP A 68 -10.10 18.52 -5.86
C ASP A 68 -10.08 18.70 -4.34
N GLY A 69 -9.42 19.74 -3.87
CA GLY A 69 -9.27 20.03 -2.43
C GLY A 69 -8.23 19.18 -1.71
N THR A 70 -7.45 18.36 -2.42
CA THR A 70 -6.31 17.67 -1.81
C THR A 70 -5.21 18.65 -1.44
N VAL A 71 -4.81 18.64 -0.17
CA VAL A 71 -3.65 19.38 0.33
C VAL A 71 -2.49 18.41 0.46
N VAL A 72 -1.54 18.46 -0.49
CA VAL A 72 -0.27 17.72 -0.39
C VAL A 72 0.61 18.47 0.61
N PHE A 73 0.79 17.89 1.80
CA PHE A 73 1.48 18.55 2.92
C PHE A 73 2.91 18.05 3.15
N ASN A 74 3.25 16.90 2.60
CA ASN A 74 4.60 16.34 2.69
C ASN A 74 5.04 15.78 1.34
N ILE A 75 6.29 16.11 0.93
CA ILE A 75 6.94 15.54 -0.24
C ILE A 75 8.34 15.11 0.18
N GLU A 76 8.59 13.81 0.12
CA GLU A 76 9.83 13.18 0.54
C GLU A 76 10.58 12.67 -0.69
N ASP A 77 11.77 13.21 -0.93
CA ASP A 77 12.69 12.71 -1.96
C ASP A 77 13.51 11.54 -1.40
N ARG A 78 13.37 10.38 -1.98
CA ARG A 78 14.09 9.14 -1.64
C ARG A 78 15.19 8.81 -2.66
N GLY A 79 15.61 9.76 -3.44
CA GLY A 79 16.65 9.58 -4.45
C GLY A 79 16.28 8.53 -5.50
N ALA A 80 17.06 7.45 -5.59
CA ALA A 80 16.83 6.38 -6.56
C ALA A 80 15.51 5.63 -6.36
N ASP A 81 14.93 5.65 -5.16
CA ASP A 81 13.65 5.00 -4.85
C ASP A 81 12.44 5.84 -5.23
N GLY A 82 12.66 7.08 -5.68
CA GLY A 82 11.63 7.98 -6.14
C GLY A 82 11.21 9.03 -5.12
N VAL A 83 10.05 9.62 -5.33
CA VAL A 83 9.48 10.66 -4.48
C VAL A 83 8.14 10.19 -3.94
N ILE A 84 7.91 10.36 -2.63
CA ILE A 84 6.62 10.12 -2.00
C ILE A 84 5.97 11.46 -1.64
N ALA A 85 4.79 11.70 -2.19
CA ALA A 85 3.93 12.80 -1.80
C ALA A 85 2.80 12.28 -0.92
N THR A 86 2.52 12.96 0.20
CA THR A 86 1.42 12.64 1.10
C THR A 86 0.49 13.84 1.20
N GLY A 87 -0.79 13.60 0.99
CA GLY A 87 -1.85 14.59 1.06
C GLY A 87 -3.06 14.09 1.82
N VAL A 88 -3.94 15.02 2.14
CA VAL A 88 -5.25 14.77 2.73
C VAL A 88 -6.31 15.57 2.01
N THR A 89 -7.52 15.04 1.95
CA THR A 89 -8.68 15.71 1.35
C THR A 89 -9.94 15.43 2.16
N ALA A 90 -10.86 16.39 2.18
CA ALA A 90 -12.21 16.22 2.75
C ALA A 90 -13.16 15.45 1.80
N THR A 91 -12.68 15.09 0.61
CA THR A 91 -13.43 14.27 -0.34
C THR A 91 -13.58 12.84 0.20
N PRO A 92 -14.79 12.25 0.20
CA PRO A 92 -15.02 10.89 0.64
C PRO A 92 -14.19 9.87 -0.15
N PHE A 93 -13.82 8.76 0.50
CA PHE A 93 -12.97 7.71 -0.06
C PHE A 93 -13.41 7.21 -1.45
N ASP A 94 -14.71 6.93 -1.64
CA ASP A 94 -15.21 6.41 -2.91
C ASP A 94 -15.06 7.43 -4.06
N ASP A 95 -15.25 8.71 -3.77
CA ASP A 95 -15.07 9.78 -4.75
C ASP A 95 -13.58 9.99 -5.08
N VAL A 96 -12.70 9.88 -4.06
CA VAL A 96 -11.25 9.89 -4.26
C VAL A 96 -10.82 8.70 -5.12
N LEU A 97 -11.32 7.50 -4.84
CA LEU A 97 -11.03 6.29 -5.62
C LEU A 97 -11.45 6.47 -7.09
N ALA A 98 -12.65 7.02 -7.32
CA ALA A 98 -13.13 7.30 -8.66
C ALA A 98 -12.24 8.31 -9.40
N ALA A 99 -11.81 9.37 -8.72
CA ALA A 99 -10.91 10.39 -9.27
C ALA A 99 -9.52 9.80 -9.62
N MET A 100 -8.93 9.01 -8.72
CA MET A 100 -7.62 8.39 -8.93
C MET A 100 -7.66 7.41 -10.12
N ASN A 101 -8.72 6.63 -10.26
CA ASN A 101 -8.92 5.74 -11.41
C ASN A 101 -9.19 6.51 -12.72
N ALA A 102 -9.69 7.74 -12.64
CA ALA A 102 -9.92 8.60 -13.79
C ALA A 102 -8.68 9.38 -14.27
N ALA A 103 -7.52 9.23 -13.62
CA ALA A 103 -6.26 9.92 -13.92
C ALA A 103 -5.78 9.74 -15.38
N LYS A 104 -6.29 8.72 -16.08
CA LYS A 104 -6.06 8.50 -17.52
C LYS A 104 -6.41 9.71 -18.38
N LYS A 105 -7.41 10.49 -18.00
CA LYS A 105 -7.81 11.70 -18.72
C LYS A 105 -6.71 12.77 -18.71
N ALA A 106 -5.83 12.74 -17.71
CA ALA A 106 -4.66 13.62 -17.59
C ALA A 106 -3.36 12.97 -18.09
N GLY A 107 -3.42 11.80 -18.74
CA GLY A 107 -2.25 11.11 -19.28
C GLY A 107 -1.59 10.11 -18.35
N TYR A 108 -2.22 9.79 -17.20
CA TYR A 108 -1.73 8.84 -16.22
C TYR A 108 -2.55 7.55 -16.24
N GLN A 109 -2.02 6.49 -16.80
CA GLN A 109 -2.72 5.22 -16.96
C GLN A 109 -2.52 4.34 -15.73
N VAL A 110 -3.60 3.94 -15.08
CA VAL A 110 -3.60 2.88 -14.07
C VAL A 110 -3.38 1.54 -14.77
N THR A 111 -2.44 0.74 -14.28
CA THR A 111 -2.03 -0.53 -14.89
C THR A 111 -2.49 -1.75 -14.12
N SER A 112 -2.49 -1.68 -12.80
CA SER A 112 -2.97 -2.74 -11.89
C SER A 112 -3.25 -2.12 -10.53
N GLY A 113 -4.13 -2.72 -9.75
CA GLY A 113 -4.44 -2.22 -8.41
C GLY A 113 -5.42 -3.14 -7.70
N GLU A 114 -5.64 -2.85 -6.42
CA GLU A 114 -6.62 -3.52 -5.58
C GLU A 114 -7.38 -2.49 -4.74
N THR A 115 -8.55 -2.90 -4.27
CA THR A 115 -9.43 -2.05 -3.48
C THR A 115 -10.04 -2.90 -2.37
N GLU A 116 -9.93 -2.40 -1.15
CA GLU A 116 -10.55 -2.94 0.04
C GLU A 116 -11.59 -1.95 0.60
N GLU A 117 -12.18 -2.24 1.75
CA GLU A 117 -13.24 -1.41 2.33
C GLU A 117 -12.76 0.00 2.72
N ASP A 118 -11.53 0.10 3.24
CA ASP A 118 -10.99 1.32 3.83
C ASP A 118 -9.73 1.84 3.15
N ASP A 119 -9.18 1.10 2.20
CA ASP A 119 -8.00 1.47 1.43
C ASP A 119 -8.04 0.94 -0.01
N ALA A 120 -7.27 1.58 -0.87
CA ALA A 120 -7.06 1.14 -2.24
C ALA A 120 -5.71 1.63 -2.74
N GLU A 121 -5.15 0.90 -3.69
CA GLU A 121 -3.88 1.24 -4.29
C GLU A 121 -3.83 0.80 -5.75
N ALA A 122 -3.01 1.45 -6.54
CA ALA A 122 -2.74 1.00 -7.90
C ALA A 122 -1.39 1.50 -8.43
N ASN A 123 -0.80 0.71 -9.29
CA ASN A 123 0.33 1.09 -10.11
C ASN A 123 -0.15 1.96 -11.27
N TRP A 124 0.68 2.93 -11.66
CA TRP A 124 0.39 3.83 -12.75
C TRP A 124 1.63 4.18 -13.56
N THR A 125 1.41 4.64 -14.79
CA THR A 125 2.46 5.19 -15.67
C THR A 125 1.88 6.32 -16.51
N GLY A 126 2.69 7.29 -16.84
CA GLY A 126 2.26 8.41 -17.70
C GLY A 126 3.18 9.63 -17.60
N ASN A 127 3.12 10.49 -18.59
CA ASN A 127 3.83 11.79 -18.65
C ASN A 127 5.32 11.72 -18.28
N GLY A 128 6.00 10.59 -18.59
CA GLY A 128 7.43 10.40 -18.27
C GLY A 128 7.69 9.96 -16.83
N PHE A 129 6.67 9.48 -16.15
CA PHE A 129 6.75 8.94 -14.79
C PHE A 129 6.12 7.55 -14.69
N THR A 130 6.48 6.84 -13.65
CA THR A 130 5.83 5.61 -13.19
C THR A 130 5.74 5.64 -11.67
N GLY A 131 4.84 4.87 -11.10
CA GLY A 131 4.72 4.81 -9.66
C GLY A 131 3.50 4.06 -9.16
N ARG A 132 3.13 4.36 -7.95
CA ARG A 132 1.97 3.80 -7.26
C ARG A 132 1.25 4.90 -6.50
N TRP A 133 -0.05 4.88 -6.54
CA TRP A 133 -0.84 5.68 -5.61
C TRP A 133 -1.49 4.74 -4.60
N ALA A 134 -1.72 5.25 -3.41
CA ALA A 134 -2.52 4.61 -2.39
C ALA A 134 -3.41 5.63 -1.70
N ILE A 135 -4.62 5.22 -1.35
CA ILE A 135 -5.58 6.04 -0.62
C ILE A 135 -6.12 5.26 0.55
N LYS A 136 -6.48 5.95 1.63
CA LYS A 136 -7.02 5.33 2.83
C LYS A 136 -7.99 6.27 3.54
N LYS A 137 -9.07 5.72 4.10
CA LYS A 137 -9.90 6.48 5.04
C LYS A 137 -9.05 6.91 6.23
N SER A 138 -9.11 8.18 6.59
CA SER A 138 -8.34 8.69 7.73
C SER A 138 -8.87 8.10 9.05
N ALA A 139 -7.98 7.42 9.80
CA ALA A 139 -8.33 6.93 11.13
C ALA A 139 -8.46 8.04 12.18
N THR A 140 -7.76 9.17 11.97
CA THR A 140 -7.71 10.31 12.91
C THR A 140 -8.77 11.35 12.59
N CYS A 141 -9.09 11.56 11.31
CA CYS A 141 -9.96 12.63 10.83
C CYS A 141 -11.17 12.02 10.09
N PRO A 142 -12.26 11.67 10.80
CA PRO A 142 -13.40 10.99 10.21
C PRO A 142 -13.99 11.74 9.01
N GLY A 143 -14.21 11.02 7.92
CA GLY A 143 -14.74 11.57 6.67
C GLY A 143 -13.68 12.15 5.73
N GLU A 144 -12.43 12.22 6.15
CA GLU A 144 -11.31 12.61 5.30
C GLU A 144 -10.60 11.38 4.72
N THR A 145 -9.91 11.59 3.60
CA THR A 145 -9.14 10.55 2.91
C THR A 145 -7.67 10.98 2.84
N VAL A 146 -6.77 10.07 3.23
CA VAL A 146 -5.33 10.20 3.00
C VAL A 146 -5.02 9.75 1.59
N VAL A 147 -4.18 10.49 0.89
CA VAL A 147 -3.70 10.18 -0.47
C VAL A 147 -2.19 10.16 -0.46
N GLN A 148 -1.60 9.09 -0.95
CA GLN A 148 -0.15 9.00 -1.15
C GLN A 148 0.16 8.68 -2.61
N LEU A 149 1.22 9.29 -3.11
CA LEU A 149 1.73 9.09 -4.46
C LEU A 149 3.23 8.80 -4.37
N LEU A 150 3.63 7.59 -4.74
CA LEU A 150 5.00 7.29 -5.10
C LEU A 150 5.16 7.58 -6.58
N SER A 151 6.22 8.28 -6.94
CA SER A 151 6.55 8.61 -8.34
C SER A 151 8.04 8.49 -8.60
N LYS A 152 8.38 8.07 -9.82
CA LYS A 152 9.74 7.97 -10.31
C LYS A 152 9.76 8.34 -11.79
N ARG A 153 10.78 9.07 -12.25
CA ARG A 153 10.97 9.31 -13.69
C ARG A 153 11.28 8.00 -14.41
N THR A 154 10.63 7.81 -15.55
CA THR A 154 11.06 6.79 -16.51
C THR A 154 12.27 7.33 -17.25
N GLY A 155 13.39 6.60 -17.22
CA GLY A 155 14.63 6.96 -17.90
C GLY A 155 14.49 6.91 -19.42
#